data_4a0d627c526a3503ea42b373c1aee841
#
_entry.id   4a0d627c526a3503ea42b373c1aee841
#
_cell.length_a   1.000
_cell.length_b   1.000
_cell.length_c   1.000
_cell.angle_alpha   90.00
_cell.angle_beta   90.00
_cell.angle_gamma   90.00
#
_symmetry.space_group_name_H-M   'P 1'
#
loop_
_entity.id
_entity.type
_entity.pdbx_description
1 polymer ?
#
loop_
_entity_poly.entity_id
_entity_poly.type
_entity_poly.pdbx_seq_one_letter_code
_entity_poly.pdbx_strand_id
1 'polypeptide(L)'
;DDAISALADYLEEHEDIGLLGPKICFPDGRMQILGKRDPKIKYLFASRLRNEEKPSKLLREYAMLDEDYTKPFDIENASGCFFMIRTELFRKIGGFDEGYFLYFEDSDITRTVRKYARAVFDPEVVVYHEWERESKYNLRLLFVHIRSMFYYMRKWR
;
A
#
# COMPACT_ATOMS: atom_id res chain seq x y z
N ASP A 1 11.31 -10.17 17.28
CA ASP A 1 12.22 -9.34 16.51
C ASP A 1 11.48 -8.09 16.07
N ASP A 2 12.17 -6.96 16.18
CA ASP A 2 11.56 -5.65 15.97
C ASP A 2 11.47 -5.36 14.45
N ALA A 3 10.25 -5.46 13.88
CA ALA A 3 10.01 -5.16 12.46
C ALA A 3 10.43 -3.73 12.08
N ILE A 4 10.38 -2.78 13.03
CA ILE A 4 10.78 -1.39 12.80
C ILE A 4 12.29 -1.31 12.61
N SER A 5 13.08 -1.95 13.47
CA SER A 5 14.54 -1.96 13.34
C SER A 5 14.98 -2.65 12.05
N ALA A 6 14.40 -3.81 11.71
CA ALA A 6 14.75 -4.53 10.47
C ALA A 6 14.48 -3.70 9.21
N LEU A 7 13.33 -3.01 9.15
CA LEU A 7 13.01 -2.12 8.03
C LEU A 7 13.91 -0.87 8.01
N ALA A 8 14.31 -0.34 9.17
CA ALA A 8 15.21 0.79 9.25
C ALA A 8 16.61 0.42 8.75
N ASP A 9 17.16 -0.71 9.22
CA ASP A 9 18.46 -1.24 8.78
C ASP A 9 18.47 -1.48 7.27
N TYR A 10 17.39 -2.09 6.72
CA TYR A 10 17.26 -2.30 5.28
C TYR A 10 17.25 -0.97 4.50
N LEU A 11 16.53 0.05 5.01
CA LEU A 11 16.56 1.37 4.39
C LEU A 11 17.95 2.01 4.47
N GLU A 12 18.70 1.85 5.57
CA GLU A 12 20.06 2.39 5.69
C GLU A 12 21.02 1.77 4.67
N GLU A 13 20.88 0.48 4.38
CA GLU A 13 21.70 -0.23 3.39
C GLU A 13 21.32 0.10 1.93
N HIS A 14 20.12 0.67 1.69
CA HIS A 14 19.59 0.92 0.35
C HIS A 14 19.15 2.37 0.17
N GLU A 15 20.11 3.28 -0.11
CA GLU A 15 19.86 4.73 -0.19
C GLU A 15 18.88 5.15 -1.29
N ASP A 16 18.72 4.34 -2.34
CA ASP A 16 17.80 4.56 -3.47
C ASP A 16 16.33 4.29 -3.12
N ILE A 17 16.05 3.65 -1.97
CA ILE A 17 14.70 3.35 -1.50
C ILE A 17 14.21 4.48 -0.57
N GLY A 18 13.07 5.05 -0.92
CA GLY A 18 12.41 6.11 -0.16
C GLY A 18 11.27 5.63 0.73
N LEU A 19 10.62 4.52 0.33
CA LEU A 19 9.51 3.91 1.06
C LEU A 19 9.64 2.38 1.01
N LEU A 20 9.43 1.74 2.16
CA LEU A 20 9.51 0.30 2.33
C LEU A 20 8.24 -0.24 3.00
N GLY A 21 7.57 -1.20 2.36
CA GLY A 21 6.40 -1.89 2.87
C GLY A 21 6.70 -3.34 3.19
N PRO A 22 6.42 -3.82 4.41
CA PRO A 22 6.62 -5.21 4.78
C PRO A 22 5.54 -6.13 4.23
N LYS A 23 5.72 -7.42 4.43
CA LYS A 23 4.68 -8.42 4.23
C LYS A 23 3.62 -8.32 5.31
N ILE A 24 2.39 -8.03 4.91
CA ILE A 24 1.26 -7.93 5.83
C ILE A 24 0.52 -9.26 5.86
N CYS A 25 0.32 -9.79 7.07
CA CYS A 25 -0.42 -11.04 7.30
C CYS A 25 -1.62 -10.81 8.22
N PHE A 26 -2.60 -11.69 8.11
CA PHE A 26 -3.63 -11.83 9.13
C PHE A 26 -3.03 -12.44 10.40
N PRO A 27 -3.70 -12.34 11.58
CA PRO A 27 -3.24 -12.97 12.81
C PRO A 27 -3.04 -14.50 12.70
N ASP A 28 -3.72 -15.15 11.76
CA ASP A 28 -3.59 -16.59 11.48
C ASP A 28 -2.38 -16.94 10.57
N GLY A 29 -1.58 -15.94 10.19
CA GLY A 29 -0.38 -16.10 9.36
C GLY A 29 -0.61 -16.07 7.85
N ARG A 30 -1.86 -16.08 7.38
CA ARG A 30 -2.14 -15.94 5.93
C ARG A 30 -1.78 -14.55 5.44
N MET A 31 -1.09 -14.45 4.32
CA MET A 31 -0.75 -13.17 3.70
C MET A 31 -2.01 -12.44 3.22
N GLN A 32 -2.09 -11.14 3.49
CA GLN A 32 -3.13 -10.28 2.95
C GLN A 32 -2.81 -9.91 1.49
N ILE A 33 -3.80 -10.14 0.61
CA ILE A 33 -3.68 -9.74 -0.80
C ILE A 33 -3.99 -8.24 -0.89
N LEU A 34 -2.97 -7.39 -0.79
CA LEU A 34 -3.09 -5.93 -0.85
C LEU A 34 -2.69 -5.42 -2.24
N GLY A 35 -3.31 -4.31 -2.68
CA GLY A 35 -2.93 -3.66 -3.93
C GLY A 35 -1.52 -3.10 -3.86
N LYS A 36 -0.69 -3.48 -4.83
CA LYS A 36 0.70 -3.00 -4.99
C LYS A 36 0.90 -2.17 -6.25
N ARG A 37 -0.10 -2.08 -7.12
CA ARG A 37 -0.12 -1.14 -8.25
C ARG A 37 -0.90 0.13 -7.90
N ASP A 38 -0.67 1.20 -8.66
CA ASP A 38 -1.49 2.42 -8.57
C ASP A 38 -2.98 2.07 -8.70
N PRO A 39 -3.85 2.58 -7.81
CA PRO A 39 -5.26 2.27 -7.87
C PRO A 39 -5.90 2.81 -9.15
N LYS A 40 -6.56 1.92 -9.89
CA LYS A 40 -7.39 2.21 -11.06
C LYS A 40 -8.79 1.70 -10.80
N ILE A 41 -9.80 2.29 -11.42
CA ILE A 41 -11.22 1.91 -11.22
C ILE A 41 -11.42 0.40 -11.38
N LYS A 42 -10.81 -0.23 -12.39
CA LYS A 42 -10.88 -1.69 -12.61
C LYS A 42 -10.36 -2.51 -11.42
N TYR A 43 -9.28 -2.04 -10.77
CA TYR A 43 -8.68 -2.72 -9.63
C TYR A 43 -9.49 -2.53 -8.35
N LEU A 44 -10.04 -1.34 -8.15
CA LEU A 44 -10.89 -1.05 -6.99
C LEU A 44 -12.17 -1.89 -7.03
N PHE A 45 -12.75 -2.06 -8.22
CA PHE A 45 -13.87 -2.96 -8.41
C PHE A 45 -13.50 -4.42 -8.11
N ALA A 46 -12.38 -4.92 -8.65
CA ALA A 46 -11.89 -6.27 -8.36
C ALA A 46 -11.58 -6.48 -6.88
N SER A 47 -11.01 -5.47 -6.21
CA SER A 47 -10.74 -5.49 -4.77
C SER A 47 -12.02 -5.55 -3.93
N ARG A 48 -13.10 -4.90 -4.36
CA ARG A 48 -14.38 -4.95 -3.65
C ARG A 48 -15.06 -6.31 -3.75
N LEU A 49 -14.92 -6.97 -4.92
CA LEU A 49 -15.46 -8.31 -5.20
C LEU A 49 -14.47 -9.45 -4.89
N ARG A 50 -13.40 -9.15 -4.14
CA ARG A 50 -12.31 -10.11 -3.93
C ARG A 50 -12.76 -11.43 -3.33
N ASN A 51 -12.13 -12.48 -3.84
CA ASN A 51 -12.05 -13.79 -3.21
C ASN A 51 -10.55 -14.08 -2.99
N GLU A 52 -10.12 -14.26 -1.75
CA GLU A 52 -8.70 -14.47 -1.41
C GLU A 52 -8.22 -15.88 -1.72
N GLU A 53 -9.11 -16.88 -1.70
CA GLU A 53 -8.78 -18.26 -2.07
C GLU A 53 -8.62 -18.42 -3.59
N LYS A 54 -9.41 -17.65 -4.37
CA LYS A 54 -9.39 -17.68 -5.83
C LYS A 54 -9.39 -16.24 -6.38
N PRO A 55 -8.26 -15.54 -6.30
CA PRO A 55 -8.19 -14.15 -6.75
C PRO A 55 -8.41 -14.06 -8.27
N SER A 56 -9.28 -13.11 -8.67
CA SER A 56 -9.51 -12.82 -10.09
C SER A 56 -8.23 -12.33 -10.77
N LYS A 57 -8.18 -12.42 -12.12
CA LYS A 57 -7.03 -11.92 -12.89
C LYS A 57 -6.70 -10.45 -12.57
N LEU A 58 -7.72 -9.59 -12.42
CA LEU A 58 -7.54 -8.19 -12.08
C LEU A 58 -7.00 -8.00 -10.65
N LEU A 59 -7.43 -8.84 -9.69
CA LEU A 59 -6.90 -8.77 -8.33
C LEU A 59 -5.45 -9.27 -8.28
N ARG A 60 -5.11 -10.31 -9.03
CA ARG A 60 -3.72 -10.79 -9.18
C ARG A 60 -2.83 -9.69 -9.77
N GLU A 61 -3.28 -9.06 -10.87
CA GLU A 61 -2.58 -7.94 -11.52
C GLU A 61 -2.40 -6.77 -10.53
N TYR A 62 -3.45 -6.39 -9.80
CA TYR A 62 -3.41 -5.29 -8.84
C TYR A 62 -2.45 -5.56 -7.67
N ALA A 63 -2.47 -6.77 -7.15
CA ALA A 63 -1.61 -7.17 -6.04
C ALA A 63 -0.22 -7.65 -6.49
N MET A 64 0.08 -7.62 -7.80
CA MET A 64 1.35 -8.09 -8.38
C MET A 64 1.67 -9.54 -7.97
N LEU A 65 0.66 -10.44 -7.90
CA LEU A 65 0.84 -11.82 -7.43
C LEU A 65 1.68 -12.71 -8.37
N ASP A 66 2.10 -12.20 -9.51
CA ASP A 66 3.00 -12.89 -10.45
C ASP A 66 4.47 -12.56 -10.17
N GLU A 67 4.77 -11.61 -9.24
CA GLU A 67 6.12 -11.34 -8.73
C GLU A 67 6.57 -12.41 -7.74
N ASP A 68 7.88 -12.53 -7.55
CA ASP A 68 8.48 -13.44 -6.57
C ASP A 68 8.42 -12.87 -5.16
N TYR A 69 7.39 -13.25 -4.41
CA TYR A 69 7.16 -12.82 -3.03
C TYR A 69 8.15 -13.38 -2.00
N THR A 70 9.22 -14.03 -2.45
CA THR A 70 10.34 -14.44 -1.60
C THR A 70 11.51 -13.46 -1.64
N LYS A 71 11.41 -12.40 -2.46
CA LYS A 71 12.43 -11.37 -2.65
C LYS A 71 11.82 -9.98 -2.64
N PRO A 72 12.58 -8.95 -2.26
CA PRO A 72 12.16 -7.57 -2.42
C PRO A 72 11.90 -7.21 -3.90
N PHE A 73 10.83 -6.43 -4.15
CA PHE A 73 10.52 -5.92 -5.49
C PHE A 73 9.86 -4.54 -5.44
N ASP A 74 9.97 -3.79 -6.55
CA ASP A 74 9.37 -2.47 -6.68
C ASP A 74 7.85 -2.53 -6.70
N ILE A 75 7.22 -1.62 -5.95
CA ILE A 75 5.76 -1.48 -5.88
C ILE A 75 5.33 -0.08 -6.30
N GLU A 76 4.11 0.01 -6.82
CA GLU A 76 3.50 1.29 -7.17
C GLU A 76 2.68 1.86 -6.01
N ASN A 77 2.25 1.01 -5.07
CA ASN A 77 1.41 1.35 -3.95
C ASN A 77 1.77 0.54 -2.71
N ALA A 78 1.95 1.19 -1.57
CA ALA A 78 2.05 0.56 -0.26
C ALA A 78 0.72 0.70 0.49
N SER A 79 0.40 -0.25 1.35
CA SER A 79 -0.80 -0.17 2.18
C SER A 79 -0.55 0.68 3.42
N GLY A 80 -1.47 1.60 3.71
CA GLY A 80 -1.43 2.49 4.88
C GLY A 80 -1.51 1.81 6.23
N CYS A 81 -1.74 0.48 6.28
CA CYS A 81 -1.71 -0.24 7.56
C CYS A 81 -0.30 -0.29 8.16
N PHE A 82 0.75 -0.37 7.32
CA PHE A 82 2.14 -0.26 7.75
C PHE A 82 3.07 -0.04 6.55
N PHE A 83 3.89 0.98 6.61
CA PHE A 83 5.08 1.20 5.79
C PHE A 83 6.08 2.11 6.51
N MET A 84 7.31 2.09 6.07
CA MET A 84 8.35 3.01 6.54
C MET A 84 8.76 3.93 5.39
N ILE A 85 9.00 5.20 5.71
CA ILE A 85 9.45 6.22 4.76
C ILE A 85 10.62 7.00 5.36
N ARG A 86 11.61 7.35 4.55
CA ARG A 86 12.71 8.21 5.00
C ARG A 86 12.19 9.57 5.46
N THR A 87 12.53 9.95 6.68
CA THR A 87 12.06 11.19 7.30
C THR A 87 12.39 12.44 6.48
N GLU A 88 13.59 12.48 5.89
CA GLU A 88 14.00 13.61 5.04
C GLU A 88 13.16 13.70 3.76
N LEU A 89 12.88 12.55 3.13
CA LEU A 89 12.01 12.51 1.96
C LEU A 89 10.57 12.89 2.32
N PHE A 90 10.05 12.37 3.44
CA PHE A 90 8.72 12.73 3.93
C PHE A 90 8.57 14.24 4.14
N ARG A 91 9.57 14.89 4.75
CA ARG A 91 9.60 16.35 4.92
C ARG A 91 9.71 17.09 3.58
N LYS A 92 10.57 16.61 2.68
CA LYS A 92 10.77 17.20 1.35
C LYS A 92 9.50 17.20 0.50
N ILE A 93 8.69 16.13 0.57
CA ILE A 93 7.45 16.01 -0.19
C ILE A 93 6.24 16.68 0.49
N GLY A 94 6.42 17.21 1.69
CA GLY A 94 5.37 17.91 2.45
C GLY A 94 4.43 17.00 3.26
N GLY A 95 4.80 15.72 3.45
CA GLY A 95 3.99 14.77 4.20
C GLY A 95 2.78 14.25 3.42
N PHE A 96 1.73 13.87 4.17
CA PHE A 96 0.46 13.46 3.58
C PHE A 96 -0.34 14.67 3.06
N ASP A 97 -1.05 14.47 1.94
CA ASP A 97 -1.98 15.48 1.43
C ASP A 97 -3.26 15.51 2.29
N GLU A 98 -3.46 16.61 3.01
CA GLU A 98 -4.61 16.81 3.91
C GLU A 98 -5.98 16.90 3.19
N GLY A 99 -5.98 16.89 1.85
CA GLY A 99 -7.21 16.77 1.04
C GLY A 99 -7.90 15.40 1.20
N TYR A 100 -7.14 14.40 1.65
CA TYR A 100 -7.69 13.09 2.04
C TYR A 100 -8.02 13.08 3.52
N PHE A 101 -9.29 12.82 3.85
CA PHE A 101 -9.67 12.55 5.23
C PHE A 101 -9.38 11.09 5.63
N LEU A 102 -9.62 10.16 4.70
CA LEU A 102 -9.39 8.72 4.88
C LEU A 102 -9.43 8.07 3.49
N TYR A 103 -8.62 7.01 3.29
CA TYR A 103 -8.43 6.28 2.05
C TYR A 103 -7.71 7.06 0.94
N PHE A 104 -6.85 6.39 0.20
CA PHE A 104 -6.00 6.89 -0.89
C PHE A 104 -4.86 7.82 -0.47
N GLU A 105 -4.76 8.25 0.80
CA GLU A 105 -3.61 8.98 1.31
C GLU A 105 -2.31 8.16 1.20
N ASP A 106 -2.41 6.86 1.42
CA ASP A 106 -1.34 5.89 1.28
C ASP A 106 -0.89 5.71 -0.20
N SER A 107 -1.86 5.62 -1.09
CA SER A 107 -1.62 5.56 -2.52
C SER A 107 -1.01 6.86 -3.05
N ASP A 108 -1.47 8.00 -2.56
CA ASP A 108 -1.00 9.32 -2.94
C ASP A 108 0.44 9.56 -2.49
N ILE A 109 0.76 9.25 -1.24
CA ILE A 109 2.11 9.43 -0.71
C ILE A 109 3.10 8.47 -1.38
N THR A 110 2.71 7.21 -1.60
CA THR A 110 3.56 6.24 -2.31
C THR A 110 3.89 6.74 -3.72
N ARG A 111 2.89 7.22 -4.45
CA ARG A 111 3.07 7.76 -5.80
C ARG A 111 3.90 9.04 -5.80
N THR A 112 3.79 9.86 -4.76
CA THR A 112 4.60 11.07 -4.59
C THR A 112 6.06 10.70 -4.31
N VAL A 113 6.33 9.73 -3.42
CA VAL A 113 7.67 9.21 -3.14
C VAL A 113 8.35 8.71 -4.40
N ARG A 114 7.63 7.98 -5.25
CA ARG A 114 8.15 7.40 -6.51
C ARG A 114 8.63 8.42 -7.54
N LYS A 115 8.38 9.72 -7.32
CA LYS A 115 9.00 10.79 -8.12
C LYS A 115 10.46 11.07 -7.74
N TYR A 116 10.90 10.59 -6.58
CA TYR A 116 12.20 10.93 -6.00
C TYR A 116 13.05 9.71 -5.65
N ALA A 117 12.42 8.59 -5.30
CA ALA A 117 13.07 7.38 -4.83
C ALA A 117 12.17 6.17 -5.12
N ARG A 118 12.71 4.96 -4.97
CA ARG A 118 11.94 3.72 -5.13
C ARG A 118 11.01 3.48 -3.95
N ALA A 119 9.87 2.84 -4.22
CA ALA A 119 9.00 2.22 -3.22
C ALA A 119 9.12 0.70 -3.38
N VAL A 120 9.46 -0.01 -2.32
CA VAL A 120 9.80 -1.43 -2.35
C VAL A 120 8.94 -2.21 -1.37
N PHE A 121 8.55 -3.42 -1.74
CA PHE A 121 7.98 -4.43 -0.86
C PHE A 121 9.10 -5.33 -0.36
N ASP A 122 9.17 -5.53 0.96
CA ASP A 122 10.08 -6.45 1.60
C ASP A 122 9.32 -7.65 2.19
N PRO A 123 9.51 -8.87 1.67
CA PRO A 123 8.83 -10.06 2.17
C PRO A 123 9.47 -10.66 3.43
N GLU A 124 10.70 -10.27 3.79
CA GLU A 124 11.42 -10.84 4.93
C GLU A 124 10.83 -10.33 6.26
N VAL A 125 10.40 -9.07 6.27
CA VAL A 125 9.73 -8.47 7.43
C VAL A 125 8.24 -8.75 7.38
N VAL A 126 7.69 -9.32 8.44
CA VAL A 126 6.26 -9.68 8.54
C VAL A 126 5.60 -8.86 9.64
N VAL A 127 4.48 -8.21 9.29
CA VAL A 127 3.63 -7.48 10.23
C VAL A 127 2.24 -8.10 10.23
N TYR A 128 1.68 -8.32 11.40
CA TYR A 128 0.33 -8.85 11.56
C TYR A 128 -0.66 -7.71 11.73
N HIS A 129 -1.73 -7.73 10.93
CA HIS A 129 -2.77 -6.71 10.92
C HIS A 129 -4.15 -7.34 10.87
N GLU A 130 -4.99 -7.01 11.84
CA GLU A 130 -6.40 -7.39 11.84
C GLU A 130 -7.17 -6.45 10.92
N TRP A 131 -7.51 -6.94 9.75
CA TRP A 131 -8.10 -6.12 8.70
C TRP A 131 -9.61 -6.08 8.77
N GLU A 132 -10.14 -5.04 9.36
CA GLU A 132 -11.56 -4.72 9.35
C GLU A 132 -11.94 -3.94 8.07
N ARG A 133 -12.86 -4.51 7.27
CA ARG A 133 -13.29 -3.93 6.00
C ARG A 133 -14.56 -3.09 6.19
N GLU A 134 -14.53 -2.16 7.12
CA GLU A 134 -15.69 -1.36 7.55
C GLU A 134 -16.39 -0.62 6.39
N SER A 135 -15.63 -0.08 5.42
CA SER A 135 -16.22 0.61 4.25
C SER A 135 -17.15 -0.28 3.40
N LYS A 136 -17.08 -1.61 3.59
CA LYS A 136 -17.98 -2.55 2.91
C LYS A 136 -19.41 -2.49 3.46
N TYR A 137 -19.55 -2.18 4.76
CA TYR A 137 -20.82 -2.24 5.48
C TYR A 137 -21.29 -0.86 5.97
N ASN A 138 -20.42 0.15 6.01
CA ASN A 138 -20.71 1.49 6.50
C ASN A 138 -20.84 2.48 5.32
N LEU A 139 -22.06 2.98 5.08
CA LEU A 139 -22.35 3.90 3.97
C LEU A 139 -21.60 5.23 4.07
N ARG A 140 -21.32 5.74 5.29
CA ARG A 140 -20.53 6.97 5.49
C ARG A 140 -19.08 6.74 5.03
N LEU A 141 -18.47 5.62 5.42
CA LEU A 141 -17.12 5.27 5.00
C LEU A 141 -17.04 4.95 3.51
N LEU A 142 -18.09 4.36 2.93
CA LEU A 142 -18.19 4.18 1.48
C LEU A 142 -18.20 5.53 0.75
N PHE A 143 -18.96 6.51 1.25
CA PHE A 143 -18.98 7.85 0.66
C PHE A 143 -17.62 8.54 0.75
N VAL A 144 -16.95 8.46 1.90
CA VAL A 144 -15.58 8.96 2.09
C VAL A 144 -14.62 8.30 1.10
N HIS A 145 -14.68 6.97 0.95
CA HIS A 145 -13.85 6.22 0.02
C HIS A 145 -14.06 6.68 -1.45
N ILE A 146 -15.32 6.88 -1.86
CA ILE A 146 -15.66 7.36 -3.21
C ILE A 146 -15.14 8.80 -3.41
N ARG A 147 -15.31 9.70 -2.43
CA ARG A 147 -14.79 11.07 -2.50
C ARG A 147 -13.27 11.09 -2.64
N SER A 148 -12.56 10.33 -1.82
CA SER A 148 -11.10 10.21 -1.87
C SER A 148 -10.62 9.60 -3.19
N MET A 149 -11.35 8.59 -3.73
CA MET A 149 -11.08 8.03 -5.05
C MET A 149 -11.16 9.10 -6.16
N PHE A 150 -12.23 9.92 -6.18
CA PHE A 150 -12.35 10.98 -7.18
C PHE A 150 -11.28 12.04 -7.04
N TYR A 151 -10.92 12.41 -5.79
CA TYR A 151 -9.84 13.35 -5.52
C TYR A 151 -8.50 12.81 -6.05
N TYR A 152 -8.16 11.56 -5.75
CA TYR A 152 -6.97 10.86 -6.25
C TYR A 152 -6.93 10.82 -7.79
N MET A 153 -8.02 10.36 -8.42
CA MET A 153 -8.10 10.25 -9.88
C MET A 153 -7.95 11.61 -10.59
N ARG A 154 -8.44 12.70 -9.96
CA ARG A 154 -8.28 14.06 -10.47
C ARG A 154 -6.85 14.58 -10.32
N LYS A 155 -6.22 14.31 -9.18
CA LYS A 155 -4.83 14.75 -8.89
C LYS A 155 -3.81 14.07 -9.80
N TRP A 156 -4.04 12.82 -10.15
CA TRP A 156 -3.10 11.97 -10.86
C TRP A 156 -3.51 11.63 -12.32
N ARG A 157 -4.17 12.56 -12.95
CA ARG A 157 -4.52 12.48 -14.40
C ARG A 157 -3.31 12.60 -15.28
#